data_28639cfabc5c7c277712a5f789fd2b47
#
_entry.id   28639cfabc5c7c277712a5f789fd2b47
#
_cell.length_a   1.000
_cell.length_b   1.000
_cell.length_c   1.000
_cell.angle_alpha   90.00
_cell.angle_beta   90.00
_cell.angle_gamma   90.00
#
_symmetry.space_group_name_H-M   'P 1'
#
loop_
_entity.id
_entity.type
_entity.pdbx_description
1 polymer ?
#
loop_
_entity_poly.entity_id
_entity_poly.type
_entity_poly.pdbx_seq_one_letter_code
_entity_poly.pdbx_strand_id
1 'polypeptide(L)'
;MKFLRCKIIPVFVLLGMLFGVLACEEAVDWEFQAGSNDVLVVEAILTDEFVQQEIQLSLSFDTLNGIPTPVPDAEVWVEANDISYRFLPDLESPGRYRSEFPFAVLDDLLYALKVERKGQLFTATTELSVVAPLPAITFLPYENTDSLRIPNFAP
;
A
#
# COMPACT_ATOMS: atom_id res chain seq x y z
N MET A 1 66.23 10.97 -16.51
CA MET A 1 65.05 11.40 -15.73
C MET A 1 63.68 11.06 -16.35
N LYS A 2 63.57 10.50 -17.56
CA LYS A 2 62.26 10.19 -18.20
C LYS A 2 61.69 8.83 -17.75
N PHE A 3 62.49 7.85 -17.34
CA PHE A 3 62.05 6.50 -16.97
C PHE A 3 61.37 6.41 -15.60
N LEU A 4 61.59 7.35 -14.68
CA LEU A 4 60.99 7.35 -13.36
C LEU A 4 59.56 7.83 -13.36
N ARG A 5 59.20 8.72 -14.29
CA ARG A 5 57.82 9.27 -14.41
C ARG A 5 56.80 8.24 -14.92
N CYS A 6 57.25 7.28 -15.75
CA CYS A 6 56.32 6.29 -16.34
C CYS A 6 55.89 5.20 -15.33
N LYS A 7 56.65 4.96 -14.27
CA LYS A 7 56.31 3.96 -13.24
C LYS A 7 55.48 4.54 -12.09
N ILE A 8 55.44 5.84 -11.91
CA ILE A 8 54.72 6.49 -10.80
C ILE A 8 53.21 6.63 -11.13
N ILE A 9 52.85 6.84 -12.37
CA ILE A 9 51.46 7.03 -12.81
C ILE A 9 50.60 5.78 -12.50
N PRO A 10 51.00 4.52 -12.85
CA PRO A 10 50.17 3.36 -12.54
C PRO A 10 50.08 3.08 -11.03
N VAL A 11 51.05 3.46 -10.24
CA VAL A 11 51.00 3.33 -8.77
C VAL A 11 49.96 4.32 -8.19
N PHE A 12 49.90 5.54 -8.66
CA PHE A 12 48.90 6.52 -8.22
C PHE A 12 47.48 6.12 -8.67
N VAL A 13 47.31 5.56 -9.86
CA VAL A 13 46.02 5.05 -10.34
C VAL A 13 45.57 3.85 -9.49
N LEU A 14 46.48 2.92 -9.18
CA LEU A 14 46.16 1.78 -8.34
C LEU A 14 45.82 2.20 -6.90
N LEU A 15 46.53 3.17 -6.35
CA LEU A 15 46.26 3.72 -5.02
C LEU A 15 44.91 4.47 -4.98
N GLY A 16 44.59 5.23 -6.03
CA GLY A 16 43.27 5.90 -6.15
C GLY A 16 42.10 4.93 -6.28
N MET A 17 42.31 3.80 -6.98
CA MET A 17 41.31 2.74 -7.09
C MET A 17 41.10 2.01 -5.78
N LEU A 18 42.15 1.83 -4.97
CA LEU A 18 42.08 1.22 -3.65
C LEU A 18 41.31 2.09 -2.64
N PHE A 19 41.42 3.41 -2.72
CA PHE A 19 40.64 4.34 -1.89
C PHE A 19 39.17 4.42 -2.29
N GLY A 20 38.82 4.13 -3.54
CA GLY A 20 37.46 4.12 -4.02
C GLY A 20 36.59 2.97 -3.49
N VAL A 21 37.22 1.84 -3.07
CA VAL A 21 36.50 0.68 -2.48
C VAL A 21 36.31 0.78 -0.96
N LEU A 22 36.86 1.81 -0.32
CA LEU A 22 36.64 2.12 1.10
C LEU A 22 35.51 3.12 1.33
N ALA A 23 34.58 3.28 0.36
CA ALA A 23 33.32 3.96 0.60
C ALA A 23 32.52 3.09 1.58
N CYS A 24 32.69 3.37 2.88
CA CYS A 24 31.84 2.82 3.91
C CYS A 24 30.39 3.17 3.60
N GLU A 25 29.57 2.15 3.42
CA GLU A 25 28.13 2.30 3.64
C GLU A 25 27.99 2.62 5.14
N GLU A 26 27.63 3.85 5.44
CA GLU A 26 27.22 4.24 6.78
C GLU A 26 25.89 3.56 7.03
N ALA A 27 25.90 2.54 7.88
CA ALA A 27 24.67 1.94 8.37
C ALA A 27 23.91 3.03 9.15
N VAL A 28 22.91 3.61 8.53
CA VAL A 28 22.04 4.56 9.22
C VAL A 28 21.18 3.74 10.15
N ASP A 29 21.51 3.79 11.43
CA ASP A 29 20.68 3.25 12.50
C ASP A 29 19.45 4.15 12.61
N TRP A 30 18.37 3.77 11.91
CA TRP A 30 17.08 4.41 12.09
C TRP A 30 16.55 4.00 13.46
N GLU A 31 16.80 4.81 14.47
CA GLU A 31 16.01 4.73 15.69
C GLU A 31 14.55 5.07 15.31
N PHE A 32 13.75 4.02 15.12
CA PHE A 32 12.31 4.20 15.13
C PHE A 32 11.96 4.85 16.48
N GLN A 33 11.59 6.12 16.45
CA GLN A 33 10.94 6.69 17.61
C GLN A 33 9.67 5.87 17.79
N ALA A 34 9.68 4.99 18.79
CA ALA A 34 8.51 4.23 19.19
C ALA A 34 7.38 5.22 19.46
N GLY A 35 6.55 5.46 18.42
CA GLY A 35 5.27 6.11 18.60
C GLY A 35 4.44 5.20 19.50
N SER A 36 3.43 5.76 20.16
CA SER A 36 2.53 4.96 21.00
C SER A 36 2.00 3.78 20.17
N ASN A 37 2.22 2.54 20.63
CA ASN A 37 1.72 1.29 20.01
C ASN A 37 0.17 1.19 20.03
N ASP A 38 -0.51 2.31 20.17
CA ASP A 38 -1.97 2.45 20.35
C ASP A 38 -2.62 3.19 19.16
N VAL A 39 -1.92 3.39 18.05
CA VAL A 39 -2.51 4.00 16.85
C VAL A 39 -3.38 2.97 16.15
N LEU A 40 -4.66 3.28 16.00
CA LEU A 40 -5.60 2.44 15.26
C LEU A 40 -5.27 2.48 13.77
N VAL A 41 -5.00 1.32 13.20
CA VAL A 41 -4.84 1.10 11.76
C VAL A 41 -6.12 0.51 11.22
N VAL A 42 -6.67 1.14 10.18
CA VAL A 42 -7.92 0.75 9.54
C VAL A 42 -7.63 0.41 8.08
N GLU A 43 -7.91 -0.82 7.68
CA GLU A 43 -7.85 -1.26 6.30
C GLU A 43 -9.29 -1.56 5.84
N ALA A 44 -9.83 -0.73 4.99
CA ALA A 44 -11.18 -0.86 4.47
C ALA A 44 -11.17 -0.80 2.94
N ILE A 45 -11.55 -1.89 2.31
CA ILE A 45 -11.71 -1.97 0.86
C ILE A 45 -13.16 -2.34 0.60
N LEU A 46 -13.92 -1.39 0.07
CA LEU A 46 -15.31 -1.60 -0.32
C LEU A 46 -15.36 -1.76 -1.85
N THR A 47 -16.13 -2.73 -2.30
CA THR A 47 -16.23 -3.09 -3.73
C THR A 47 -17.65 -2.89 -4.28
N ASP A 48 -17.76 -2.79 -5.59
CA ASP A 48 -19.03 -2.75 -6.34
C ASP A 48 -19.68 -4.14 -6.50
N GLU A 49 -19.07 -5.18 -5.96
CA GLU A 49 -19.67 -6.50 -5.91
C GLU A 49 -20.71 -6.57 -4.77
N PHE A 50 -21.84 -7.23 -5.02
CA PHE A 50 -22.88 -7.45 -4.02
C PHE A 50 -22.50 -8.59 -3.08
N VAL A 51 -21.62 -8.30 -2.13
CA VAL A 51 -21.07 -9.25 -1.14
C VAL A 51 -21.07 -8.63 0.25
N GLN A 52 -20.82 -9.46 1.28
CA GLN A 52 -20.47 -8.91 2.58
C GLN A 52 -19.10 -8.24 2.47
N GLN A 53 -19.07 -6.94 2.68
CA GLN A 53 -17.83 -6.14 2.66
C GLN A 53 -17.03 -6.39 3.93
N GLU A 54 -15.70 -6.26 3.84
CA GLU A 54 -14.80 -6.54 4.95
C GLU A 54 -13.97 -5.31 5.33
N ILE A 55 -13.72 -5.16 6.63
CA ILE A 55 -12.85 -4.13 7.21
C ILE A 55 -11.93 -4.82 8.21
N GLN A 56 -10.63 -4.51 8.16
CA GLN A 56 -9.64 -5.02 9.10
C GLN A 56 -9.19 -3.90 10.03
N LEU A 57 -9.21 -4.16 11.34
CA LEU A 57 -8.73 -3.25 12.38
C LEU A 57 -7.56 -3.87 13.13
N SER A 58 -6.49 -3.09 13.28
CA SER A 58 -5.33 -3.48 14.05
C SER A 58 -4.71 -2.27 14.77
N LEU A 59 -3.78 -2.53 15.68
CA LEU A 59 -2.93 -1.50 16.25
C LEU A 59 -1.60 -1.43 15.50
N SER A 60 -1.03 -0.24 15.44
CA SER A 60 0.33 -0.05 14.96
C SER A 60 1.32 -0.84 15.82
N PHE A 61 2.45 -1.21 15.24
CA PHE A 61 3.55 -1.88 15.92
C PHE A 61 4.86 -1.14 15.65
N ASP A 62 5.80 -1.27 16.57
CA ASP A 62 7.08 -0.54 16.57
C ASP A 62 8.28 -1.36 16.10
N THR A 63 8.05 -2.64 15.78
CA THR A 63 9.10 -3.56 15.32
C THR A 63 9.00 -3.79 13.82
N LEU A 64 10.13 -3.73 13.12
CA LEU A 64 10.19 -4.07 11.70
C LEU A 64 9.70 -5.52 11.48
N ASN A 65 8.75 -5.73 10.58
CA ASN A 65 8.07 -7.00 10.32
C ASN A 65 7.31 -7.57 11.55
N GLY A 66 6.87 -6.72 12.47
CA GLY A 66 6.02 -7.11 13.58
C GLY A 66 4.65 -7.64 13.09
N ILE A 67 3.99 -8.39 13.96
CA ILE A 67 2.62 -8.86 13.69
C ILE A 67 1.67 -7.81 14.26
N PRO A 68 0.76 -7.24 13.45
CA PRO A 68 -0.25 -6.31 13.93
C PRO A 68 -1.12 -6.92 15.02
N THR A 69 -1.35 -6.19 16.10
CA THR A 69 -2.29 -6.64 17.14
C THR A 69 -3.72 -6.38 16.66
N PRO A 70 -4.57 -7.42 16.50
CA PRO A 70 -5.93 -7.23 16.04
C PRO A 70 -6.79 -6.48 17.06
N VAL A 71 -7.77 -5.73 16.57
CA VAL A 71 -8.73 -4.96 17.38
C VAL A 71 -10.12 -5.55 17.20
N PRO A 72 -10.59 -6.45 18.10
CA PRO A 72 -11.91 -7.06 18.01
C PRO A 72 -13.00 -6.28 18.78
N ASP A 73 -12.63 -5.21 19.50
CA ASP A 73 -13.43 -4.50 20.51
C ASP A 73 -13.93 -3.12 20.02
N ALA A 74 -14.17 -2.97 18.70
CA ALA A 74 -14.69 -1.74 18.12
C ALA A 74 -16.13 -1.89 17.61
N GLU A 75 -16.85 -0.79 17.56
CA GLU A 75 -18.08 -0.67 16.76
C GLU A 75 -17.75 -0.05 15.41
N VAL A 76 -18.19 -0.70 14.33
CA VAL A 76 -17.82 -0.32 12.96
C VAL A 76 -19.06 -0.21 12.11
N TRP A 77 -19.20 0.91 11.38
CA TRP A 77 -20.26 1.08 10.39
C TRP A 77 -19.84 2.02 9.26
N VAL A 78 -20.50 1.87 8.13
CA VAL A 78 -20.34 2.73 6.96
C VAL A 78 -21.69 3.38 6.67
N GLU A 79 -21.67 4.68 6.47
CA GLU A 79 -22.88 5.44 6.10
C GLU A 79 -22.78 5.94 4.66
N ALA A 80 -23.87 5.80 3.91
CA ALA A 80 -24.02 6.37 2.59
C ALA A 80 -25.50 6.67 2.33
N ASN A 81 -25.82 7.89 1.88
CA ASN A 81 -27.16 8.29 1.47
C ASN A 81 -28.26 7.93 2.51
N ASP A 82 -28.03 8.30 3.77
CA ASP A 82 -28.90 8.03 4.94
C ASP A 82 -29.08 6.54 5.30
N ILE A 83 -28.31 5.65 4.67
CA ILE A 83 -28.26 4.23 5.01
C ILE A 83 -27.02 3.97 5.85
N SER A 84 -27.18 3.22 6.95
CA SER A 84 -26.06 2.76 7.79
C SER A 84 -25.87 1.27 7.64
N TYR A 85 -24.69 0.87 7.19
CA TYR A 85 -24.24 -0.51 7.05
C TYR A 85 -23.41 -0.88 8.27
N ARG A 86 -23.94 -1.69 9.15
CA ARG A 86 -23.24 -2.17 10.34
C ARG A 86 -22.28 -3.29 9.98
N PHE A 87 -21.10 -3.31 10.62
CA PHE A 87 -20.12 -4.36 10.49
C PHE A 87 -19.98 -5.10 11.83
N LEU A 88 -20.04 -6.42 11.78
CA LEU A 88 -19.93 -7.29 12.94
C LEU A 88 -18.54 -7.93 13.00
N PRO A 89 -17.96 -8.09 14.22
CA PRO A 89 -16.67 -8.72 14.37
C PRO A 89 -16.74 -10.21 13.97
N ASP A 90 -15.74 -10.66 13.21
CA ASP A 90 -15.56 -12.07 12.88
C ASP A 90 -14.89 -12.79 14.05
N LEU A 91 -15.58 -13.76 14.63
CA LEU A 91 -15.10 -14.53 15.80
C LEU A 91 -13.93 -15.48 15.46
N GLU A 92 -13.82 -15.89 14.20
CA GLU A 92 -12.74 -16.79 13.74
C GLU A 92 -11.49 -16.01 13.33
N SER A 93 -11.64 -14.72 13.00
CA SER A 93 -10.55 -13.85 12.55
C SER A 93 -10.57 -12.55 13.32
N PRO A 94 -9.96 -12.47 14.51
CA PRO A 94 -9.96 -11.28 15.34
C PRO A 94 -9.45 -10.05 14.59
N GLY A 95 -10.14 -8.92 14.78
CA GLY A 95 -9.84 -7.66 14.08
C GLY A 95 -10.48 -7.54 12.70
N ARG A 96 -11.05 -8.61 12.15
CA ARG A 96 -11.83 -8.56 10.92
C ARG A 96 -13.30 -8.31 11.26
N TYR A 97 -13.93 -7.42 10.49
CA TYR A 97 -15.32 -7.05 10.60
C TYR A 97 -15.98 -7.26 9.25
N ARG A 98 -17.17 -7.87 9.25
CA ARG A 98 -17.98 -8.09 8.04
C ARG A 98 -19.29 -7.34 8.13
N SER A 99 -19.73 -6.77 7.03
CA SER A 99 -21.05 -6.16 6.98
C SER A 99 -22.13 -7.17 7.33
N GLU A 100 -23.11 -6.75 8.13
CA GLU A 100 -24.23 -7.62 8.57
C GLU A 100 -25.01 -8.17 7.37
N PHE A 101 -25.18 -7.36 6.33
CA PHE A 101 -25.81 -7.73 5.06
C PHE A 101 -24.89 -7.42 3.89
N PRO A 102 -24.99 -8.20 2.78
CA PRO A 102 -24.30 -7.87 1.55
C PRO A 102 -24.76 -6.52 1.00
N PHE A 103 -23.83 -5.74 0.46
CA PHE A 103 -24.14 -4.55 -0.32
C PHE A 103 -23.04 -4.31 -1.35
N ALA A 104 -23.39 -3.55 -2.40
CA ALA A 104 -22.45 -3.08 -3.41
C ALA A 104 -22.23 -1.58 -3.21
N VAL A 105 -21.00 -1.12 -3.41
CA VAL A 105 -20.71 0.31 -3.48
C VAL A 105 -21.16 0.84 -4.83
N LEU A 106 -21.89 1.94 -4.80
CA LEU A 106 -22.38 2.64 -5.99
C LEU A 106 -21.52 3.87 -6.26
N ASP A 107 -21.34 4.19 -7.52
CA ASP A 107 -20.72 5.43 -7.97
C ASP A 107 -21.55 6.67 -7.55
N ASP A 108 -20.90 7.81 -7.56
CA ASP A 108 -21.48 9.11 -7.19
C ASP A 108 -22.06 9.20 -5.76
N LEU A 109 -21.70 8.27 -4.87
CA LEU A 109 -22.06 8.30 -3.46
C LEU A 109 -20.84 8.51 -2.57
N LEU A 110 -21.01 9.38 -1.57
CA LEU A 110 -20.04 9.56 -0.51
C LEU A 110 -20.27 8.50 0.57
N TYR A 111 -19.23 7.71 0.85
CA TYR A 111 -19.23 6.72 1.92
C TYR A 111 -18.42 7.25 3.09
N ALA A 112 -19.02 7.24 4.28
CA ALA A 112 -18.38 7.65 5.52
C ALA A 112 -18.20 6.43 6.42
N LEU A 113 -16.95 5.99 6.57
CA LEU A 113 -16.58 4.98 7.56
C LEU A 113 -16.51 5.62 8.94
N LYS A 114 -17.07 4.95 9.92
CA LYS A 114 -17.02 5.32 11.33
C LYS A 114 -16.58 4.13 12.17
N VAL A 115 -15.60 4.35 13.03
CA VAL A 115 -15.09 3.34 13.96
C VAL A 115 -15.11 3.96 15.35
N GLU A 116 -15.87 3.39 16.27
CA GLU A 116 -15.86 3.78 17.67
C GLU A 116 -15.11 2.75 18.50
N ARG A 117 -14.13 3.20 19.26
CA ARG A 117 -13.35 2.35 20.17
C ARG A 117 -12.93 3.11 21.40
N LYS A 118 -13.12 2.53 22.58
CA LYS A 118 -12.75 3.13 23.89
C LYS A 118 -13.28 4.56 24.05
N GLY A 119 -14.48 4.85 23.52
CA GLY A 119 -15.11 6.18 23.57
C GLY A 119 -14.50 7.22 22.61
N GLN A 120 -13.65 6.81 21.69
CA GLN A 120 -13.14 7.64 20.61
C GLN A 120 -13.78 7.25 19.29
N LEU A 121 -14.23 8.25 18.53
CA LEU A 121 -14.79 8.09 17.20
C LEU A 121 -13.77 8.49 16.14
N PHE A 122 -13.47 7.57 15.23
CA PHE A 122 -12.63 7.78 14.05
C PHE A 122 -13.52 7.80 12.82
N THR A 123 -13.26 8.73 11.90
CA THR A 123 -14.04 8.87 10.68
C THR A 123 -13.15 9.02 9.46
N ALA A 124 -13.56 8.39 8.35
CA ALA A 124 -12.93 8.56 7.05
C ALA A 124 -14.03 8.61 5.97
N THR A 125 -13.80 9.36 4.91
CA THR A 125 -14.75 9.48 3.80
C THR A 125 -14.08 9.14 2.49
N THR A 126 -14.83 8.48 1.59
CA THR A 126 -14.39 8.16 0.23
C THR A 126 -15.58 8.14 -0.71
N GLU A 127 -15.31 8.26 -2.00
CA GLU A 127 -16.28 8.04 -3.08
C GLU A 127 -15.70 7.05 -4.08
N LEU A 128 -16.56 6.28 -4.76
CA LEU A 128 -16.13 5.39 -5.82
C LEU A 128 -15.93 6.19 -7.11
N SER A 129 -14.74 6.14 -7.67
CA SER A 129 -14.48 6.70 -9.00
C SER A 129 -14.72 5.64 -10.06
N VAL A 130 -15.56 5.95 -11.02
CA VAL A 130 -15.84 5.06 -12.17
C VAL A 130 -14.57 4.90 -13.01
N VAL A 131 -14.18 3.66 -13.25
CA VAL A 131 -13.08 3.36 -14.19
C VAL A 131 -13.63 3.32 -15.60
N ALA A 132 -13.03 4.06 -16.52
CA ALA A 132 -13.40 3.99 -17.93
C ALA A 132 -13.23 2.56 -18.46
N PRO A 133 -14.19 2.02 -19.23
CA PRO A 133 -14.06 0.70 -19.82
C PRO A 133 -12.85 0.64 -20.74
N LEU A 134 -12.06 -0.41 -20.60
CA LEU A 134 -10.93 -0.65 -21.50
C LEU A 134 -11.46 -0.84 -22.93
N PRO A 135 -10.87 -0.17 -23.93
CA PRO A 135 -11.23 -0.44 -25.34
C PRO A 135 -10.91 -1.89 -25.69
N ALA A 136 -11.69 -2.46 -26.61
CA ALA A 136 -11.46 -3.82 -27.08
C ALA A 136 -10.01 -3.99 -27.55
N ILE A 137 -9.32 -5.00 -27.00
CA ILE A 137 -7.97 -5.34 -27.44
C ILE A 137 -8.10 -6.02 -28.81
N THR A 138 -7.69 -5.33 -29.85
CA THR A 138 -7.58 -5.89 -31.21
C THR A 138 -6.18 -6.44 -31.43
N PHE A 139 -6.07 -7.73 -31.68
CA PHE A 139 -4.82 -8.34 -32.13
C PHE A 139 -4.69 -8.08 -33.62
N LEU A 140 -3.63 -7.40 -34.04
CA LEU A 140 -3.26 -7.34 -35.44
C LEU A 140 -2.69 -8.71 -35.87
N PRO A 141 -3.09 -9.25 -37.02
CA PRO A 141 -2.49 -10.49 -37.51
C PRO A 141 -0.97 -10.29 -37.65
N TYR A 142 -0.22 -11.27 -37.18
CA TYR A 142 1.23 -11.30 -37.27
C TYR A 142 1.63 -11.41 -38.73
N GLU A 143 1.93 -10.29 -39.38
CA GLU A 143 2.69 -10.29 -40.61
C GLU A 143 4.17 -10.33 -40.24
N ASN A 144 4.80 -11.38 -40.63
CA ASN A 144 6.15 -11.89 -40.41
C ASN A 144 7.26 -10.80 -40.49
N THR A 145 7.22 -9.83 -39.65
CA THR A 145 8.24 -8.81 -39.44
C THR A 145 8.64 -8.80 -37.95
N ASP A 146 9.93 -8.91 -37.70
CA ASP A 146 10.63 -9.09 -36.42
C ASP A 146 10.35 -8.03 -35.33
N SER A 147 9.19 -7.42 -35.28
CA SER A 147 8.86 -6.43 -34.22
C SER A 147 7.40 -6.51 -33.80
N LEU A 148 7.19 -6.96 -32.58
CA LEU A 148 5.97 -6.74 -31.81
C LEU A 148 5.76 -5.22 -31.66
N ARG A 149 4.94 -4.60 -32.49
CA ARG A 149 4.49 -3.23 -32.26
C ARG A 149 3.31 -3.28 -31.28
N ILE A 150 3.56 -2.93 -30.04
CA ILE A 150 2.50 -2.60 -29.09
C ILE A 150 1.98 -1.22 -29.51
N PRO A 151 0.67 -1.05 -29.81
CA PRO A 151 0.12 0.27 -30.11
C PRO A 151 0.36 1.19 -28.90
N ASN A 152 0.90 2.38 -29.15
CA ASN A 152 1.00 3.41 -28.13
C ASN A 152 -0.41 3.80 -27.68
N PHE A 153 -0.72 3.57 -26.42
CA PHE A 153 -1.86 4.20 -25.78
C PHE A 153 -1.51 5.69 -25.63
N ALA A 154 -2.12 6.53 -26.45
CA ALA A 154 -2.12 7.97 -26.20
C ALA A 154 -3.12 8.27 -25.08
N PRO A 155 -2.80 9.23 -24.18
CA PRO A 155 -3.68 9.65 -23.11
C PRO A 155 -4.95 10.32 -23.61
#